data_0405dcaf66323cd171a57a74ee7f0a7a
#
_entry.id   0405dcaf66323cd171a57a74ee7f0a7a
#
_cell.length_a   1.000
_cell.length_b   1.000
_cell.length_c   1.000
_cell.angle_alpha   90.00
_cell.angle_beta   90.00
_cell.angle_gamma   90.00
#
_symmetry.space_group_name_H-M   'P 1'
#
loop_
_entity.id
_entity.type
_entity.pdbx_description
1 polymer ?
#
loop_
_entity_poly.entity_id
_entity_poly.type
_entity_poly.pdbx_seq_one_letter_code
_entity_poly.pdbx_strand_id
1 'polypeptide(L)'
;MQPDAPEVVLVRHGETKWSRELKHTGRTDVPLTELGRSQAQAVGATLQGRQFALVLTSPLARAAESCRLAGFGDVADQRDELREWDYGAYEGRTTIEIREEIPGWTIWRGAVPEGETIDEVAARVDRVIAELRAAQGDALLFAHGHVLRVLAARWLGLEAQAGALFALDPATLSTLGYERETAVMRLWNQLV
;
A
#
# COMPACT_ATOMS: atom_id res chain seq x y z
N MET A 1 -31.57 -1.83 10.01
CA MET A 1 -30.22 -1.31 9.79
C MET A 1 -29.61 -2.24 8.74
N GLN A 2 -29.33 -1.77 7.54
CA GLN A 2 -28.58 -2.59 6.59
C GLN A 2 -27.22 -2.87 7.24
N PRO A 3 -26.68 -4.09 7.14
CA PRO A 3 -25.30 -4.32 7.56
C PRO A 3 -24.40 -3.35 6.83
N ASP A 4 -23.46 -2.72 7.55
CA ASP A 4 -22.48 -1.86 6.94
C ASP A 4 -21.76 -2.63 5.83
N ALA A 5 -21.62 -2.01 4.67
CA ALA A 5 -20.92 -2.63 3.57
C ALA A 5 -19.46 -2.92 4.00
N PRO A 6 -18.85 -4.04 3.56
CA PRO A 6 -17.50 -4.39 3.94
C PRO A 6 -16.50 -3.26 3.70
N GLU A 7 -15.60 -3.06 4.65
CA GLU A 7 -14.50 -2.10 4.56
C GLU A 7 -13.20 -2.79 4.17
N VAL A 8 -12.36 -2.05 3.48
CA VAL A 8 -10.99 -2.46 3.16
C VAL A 8 -10.02 -1.55 3.90
N VAL A 9 -9.34 -2.09 4.89
CA VAL A 9 -8.31 -1.38 5.66
C VAL A 9 -6.97 -1.57 4.99
N LEU A 10 -6.30 -0.47 4.68
CA LEU A 10 -4.98 -0.43 4.07
C LEU A 10 -3.96 0.02 5.10
N VAL A 11 -2.84 -0.69 5.19
CA VAL A 11 -1.70 -0.36 6.03
C VAL A 11 -0.44 -0.28 5.17
N ARG A 12 0.20 0.88 5.12
CA ARG A 12 1.55 0.97 4.61
C ARG A 12 2.51 0.43 5.66
N HIS A 13 3.52 -0.37 5.26
CA HIS A 13 4.55 -0.88 6.17
C HIS A 13 5.19 0.23 7.01
N GLY A 14 5.74 -0.11 8.17
CA GLY A 14 6.47 0.80 9.05
C GLY A 14 7.71 1.41 8.38
N GLU A 15 8.32 2.40 9.04
CA GLU A 15 9.52 3.07 8.54
C GLU A 15 10.65 2.09 8.22
N THR A 16 11.32 2.32 7.10
CA THR A 16 12.60 1.74 6.72
C THR A 16 13.65 2.83 6.55
N LYS A 17 14.94 2.48 6.51
CA LYS A 17 15.99 3.46 6.23
C LYS A 17 15.72 4.23 4.93
N TRP A 18 15.35 3.52 3.87
CA TRP A 18 15.12 4.14 2.56
C TRP A 18 13.83 4.97 2.51
N SER A 19 12.76 4.56 3.21
CA SER A 19 11.55 5.41 3.27
C SER A 19 11.81 6.73 3.98
N ARG A 20 12.63 6.73 5.04
CA ARG A 20 13.07 7.94 5.74
C ARG A 20 13.97 8.82 4.87
N GLU A 21 14.79 8.21 4.02
CA GLU A 21 15.67 8.90 3.06
C GLU A 21 14.94 9.28 1.75
N LEU A 22 13.64 9.02 1.63
CA LEU A 22 12.79 9.27 0.46
C LEU A 22 13.29 8.57 -0.82
N LYS A 23 13.97 7.43 -0.67
CA LYS A 23 14.46 6.61 -1.77
C LYS A 23 13.39 5.66 -2.27
N HIS A 24 13.30 5.50 -3.58
CA HIS A 24 12.45 4.50 -4.20
C HIS A 24 12.89 3.10 -3.77
N THR A 25 11.96 2.35 -3.17
CA THR A 25 12.21 1.03 -2.59
C THR A 25 11.22 0.03 -3.17
N GLY A 26 11.56 -0.60 -4.27
CA GLY A 26 10.74 -1.60 -4.94
C GLY A 26 11.08 -3.01 -4.45
N ARG A 27 11.88 -3.74 -5.25
CA ARG A 27 12.23 -5.14 -5.00
C ARG A 27 13.29 -5.32 -3.93
N THR A 28 14.13 -4.32 -3.68
CA THR A 28 15.16 -4.39 -2.64
C THR A 28 14.50 -4.54 -1.27
N ASP A 29 14.90 -5.55 -0.53
CA ASP A 29 14.29 -5.90 0.76
C ASP A 29 14.97 -5.16 1.91
N VAL A 30 14.62 -3.88 2.05
CA VAL A 30 15.12 -3.01 3.13
C VAL A 30 14.31 -3.30 4.40
N PRO A 31 14.97 -3.66 5.53
CA PRO A 31 14.27 -4.01 6.77
C PRO A 31 13.63 -2.78 7.44
N LEU A 32 12.67 -3.03 8.33
CA LEU A 32 12.12 -2.01 9.22
C LEU A 32 13.19 -1.45 10.14
N THR A 33 13.10 -0.15 10.44
CA THR A 33 13.85 0.46 11.55
C THR A 33 13.21 0.06 12.90
N GLU A 34 13.88 0.36 14.02
CA GLU A 34 13.25 0.19 15.33
C GLU A 34 11.96 1.01 15.47
N LEU A 35 11.97 2.23 14.93
CA LEU A 35 10.75 3.05 14.85
C LEU A 35 9.68 2.36 14.00
N GLY A 36 10.05 1.82 12.84
CA GLY A 36 9.11 1.11 11.96
C GLY A 36 8.48 -0.12 12.63
N ARG A 37 9.23 -0.85 13.48
CA ARG A 37 8.70 -1.96 14.28
C ARG A 37 7.71 -1.48 15.33
N SER A 38 8.05 -0.42 16.08
CA SER A 38 7.15 0.20 17.06
C SER A 38 5.87 0.71 16.40
N GLN A 39 5.99 1.34 15.23
CA GLN A 39 4.84 1.79 14.44
C GLN A 39 3.93 0.62 14.03
N ALA A 40 4.50 -0.50 13.57
CA ALA A 40 3.72 -1.68 13.21
C ALA A 40 2.96 -2.28 14.41
N GLN A 41 3.56 -2.26 15.60
CA GLN A 41 2.89 -2.68 16.84
C GLN A 41 1.74 -1.72 17.21
N ALA A 42 1.90 -0.40 17.03
CA ALA A 42 0.85 0.59 17.26
C ALA A 42 -0.34 0.38 16.31
N VAL A 43 -0.07 0.05 15.03
CA VAL A 43 -1.12 -0.37 14.09
C VAL A 43 -1.91 -1.55 14.66
N GLY A 44 -1.24 -2.58 15.17
CA GLY A 44 -1.88 -3.74 15.77
C GLY A 44 -2.77 -3.38 16.96
N ALA A 45 -2.29 -2.49 17.85
CA ALA A 45 -3.08 -2.00 18.97
C ALA A 45 -4.36 -1.25 18.52
N THR A 46 -4.24 -0.45 17.46
CA THR A 46 -5.39 0.29 16.89
C THR A 46 -6.43 -0.65 16.23
N LEU A 47 -5.97 -1.75 15.66
CA LEU A 47 -6.83 -2.75 15.01
C LEU A 47 -7.34 -3.83 15.99
N GLN A 48 -6.96 -3.76 17.28
CA GLN A 48 -7.33 -4.76 18.27
C GLN A 48 -8.86 -4.95 18.36
N GLY A 49 -9.29 -6.20 18.31
CA GLY A 49 -10.71 -6.56 18.36
C GLY A 49 -11.47 -6.50 17.03
N ARG A 50 -10.87 -5.93 15.98
CA ARG A 50 -11.46 -6.01 14.64
C ARG A 50 -11.30 -7.42 14.06
N GLN A 51 -12.34 -7.89 13.37
CA GLN A 51 -12.35 -9.17 12.67
C GLN A 51 -12.28 -8.88 11.16
N PHE A 52 -11.44 -9.61 10.46
CA PHE A 52 -11.29 -9.49 9.01
C PHE A 52 -11.58 -10.86 8.37
N ALA A 53 -12.43 -10.85 7.34
CA ALA A 53 -12.71 -12.05 6.54
C ALA A 53 -11.55 -12.38 5.59
N LEU A 54 -10.72 -11.38 5.26
CA LEU A 54 -9.58 -11.53 4.37
C LEU A 54 -8.42 -10.67 4.88
N VAL A 55 -7.25 -11.27 5.08
CA VAL A 55 -6.02 -10.54 5.42
C VAL A 55 -4.98 -10.84 4.35
N LEU A 56 -4.49 -9.81 3.67
CA LEU A 56 -3.49 -9.92 2.61
C LEU A 56 -2.23 -9.15 2.97
N THR A 57 -1.08 -9.65 2.56
CA THR A 57 0.19 -8.94 2.71
C THR A 57 1.07 -9.07 1.48
N SER A 58 1.84 -8.04 1.18
CA SER A 58 2.96 -8.13 0.26
C SER A 58 3.98 -9.15 0.79
N PRO A 59 4.62 -9.97 -0.05
CA PRO A 59 5.67 -10.90 0.37
C PRO A 59 6.99 -10.18 0.74
N LEU A 60 7.17 -8.89 0.43
CA LEU A 60 8.38 -8.16 0.79
C LEU A 60 8.50 -8.01 2.31
N ALA A 61 9.70 -8.31 2.85
CA ALA A 61 9.92 -8.49 4.28
C ALA A 61 9.40 -7.35 5.14
N ARG A 62 9.54 -6.09 4.72
CA ARG A 62 9.05 -4.91 5.46
C ARG A 62 7.53 -4.89 5.65
N ALA A 63 6.75 -5.36 4.65
CA ALA A 63 5.30 -5.43 4.75
C ALA A 63 4.87 -6.68 5.55
N ALA A 64 5.46 -7.84 5.26
CA ALA A 64 5.20 -9.08 5.98
C ALA A 64 5.57 -8.96 7.47
N GLU A 65 6.70 -8.32 7.81
CA GLU A 65 7.10 -8.05 9.20
C GLU A 65 6.13 -7.08 9.88
N SER A 66 5.67 -6.03 9.18
CA SER A 66 4.65 -5.11 9.72
C SER A 66 3.34 -5.83 10.02
N CYS A 67 2.88 -6.69 9.12
CA CYS A 67 1.70 -7.52 9.31
C CYS A 67 1.83 -8.44 10.52
N ARG A 68 2.98 -9.11 10.67
CA ARG A 68 3.27 -9.99 11.80
C ARG A 68 3.32 -9.23 13.12
N LEU A 69 3.98 -8.08 13.18
CA LEU A 69 4.07 -7.24 14.38
C LEU A 69 2.73 -6.63 14.78
N ALA A 70 1.86 -6.39 13.81
CA ALA A 70 0.48 -5.97 14.06
C ALA A 70 -0.44 -7.11 14.53
N GLY A 71 0.06 -8.36 14.61
CA GLY A 71 -0.69 -9.52 15.13
C GLY A 71 -1.48 -10.29 14.09
N PHE A 72 -1.27 -10.04 12.79
CA PHE A 72 -2.01 -10.69 11.71
C PHE A 72 -1.18 -11.68 10.87
N GLY A 73 0.09 -11.92 11.24
CA GLY A 73 1.00 -12.76 10.46
C GLY A 73 0.52 -14.18 10.21
N ASP A 74 -0.15 -14.81 11.17
CA ASP A 74 -0.59 -16.21 11.10
C ASP A 74 -1.82 -16.42 10.22
N VAL A 75 -2.57 -15.34 9.92
CA VAL A 75 -3.80 -15.39 9.14
C VAL A 75 -3.69 -14.67 7.80
N ALA A 76 -2.53 -14.08 7.50
CA ALA A 76 -2.33 -13.31 6.29
C ALA A 76 -1.88 -14.19 5.12
N ASP A 77 -2.56 -14.06 4.00
CA ASP A 77 -2.14 -14.62 2.72
C ASP A 77 -1.24 -13.64 1.99
N GLN A 78 -0.11 -14.12 1.50
CA GLN A 78 0.79 -13.33 0.67
C GLN A 78 0.25 -13.21 -0.76
N ARG A 79 0.39 -12.00 -1.34
CA ARG A 79 0.02 -11.72 -2.74
C ARG A 79 1.16 -10.97 -3.42
N ASP A 80 1.69 -11.54 -4.50
CA ASP A 80 2.72 -10.88 -5.31
C ASP A 80 2.21 -9.57 -5.94
N GLU A 81 0.92 -9.49 -6.20
CA GLU A 81 0.24 -8.30 -6.67
C GLU A 81 0.34 -7.10 -5.72
N LEU A 82 0.62 -7.33 -4.44
CA LEU A 82 0.82 -6.29 -3.42
C LEU A 82 2.28 -5.84 -3.27
N ARG A 83 3.23 -6.39 -4.04
CA ARG A 83 4.60 -5.87 -4.07
C ARG A 83 4.59 -4.39 -4.43
N GLU A 84 5.59 -3.65 -3.93
CA GLU A 84 5.75 -2.26 -4.35
C GLU A 84 6.06 -2.17 -5.85
N TRP A 85 5.87 -1.04 -6.43
CA TRP A 85 6.24 -0.72 -7.79
C TRP A 85 7.71 -1.09 -8.02
N ASP A 86 8.00 -1.81 -9.09
CA ASP A 86 9.37 -2.09 -9.49
C ASP A 86 9.99 -0.82 -10.11
N TYR A 87 10.92 -0.23 -9.39
CA TYR A 87 11.56 1.00 -9.85
C TYR A 87 12.75 0.78 -10.78
N GLY A 88 13.07 -0.49 -11.14
CA GLY A 88 14.14 -0.81 -12.07
C GLY A 88 15.45 -0.06 -11.78
N ALA A 89 15.94 0.67 -12.76
CA ALA A 89 17.18 1.46 -12.65
C ALA A 89 17.11 2.62 -11.62
N TYR A 90 15.93 2.96 -11.13
CA TYR A 90 15.75 4.03 -10.12
C TYR A 90 15.66 3.50 -8.69
N GLU A 91 15.82 2.21 -8.48
CA GLU A 91 15.88 1.59 -7.15
C GLU A 91 16.99 2.24 -6.30
N GLY A 92 16.65 2.65 -5.07
CA GLY A 92 17.58 3.30 -4.13
C GLY A 92 17.86 4.77 -4.41
N ARG A 93 17.29 5.36 -5.46
CA ARG A 93 17.41 6.79 -5.78
C ARG A 93 16.21 7.58 -5.24
N THR A 94 16.45 8.85 -4.95
CA THR A 94 15.38 9.80 -4.62
C THR A 94 14.81 10.43 -5.90
N THR A 95 13.59 10.98 -5.83
CA THR A 95 13.01 11.77 -6.92
C THR A 95 13.87 12.97 -7.30
N ILE A 96 14.58 13.57 -6.32
CA ILE A 96 15.46 14.71 -6.56
C ILE A 96 16.63 14.31 -7.45
N GLU A 97 17.33 13.22 -7.10
CA GLU A 97 18.45 12.70 -7.89
C GLU A 97 18.04 12.31 -9.32
N ILE A 98 16.85 11.75 -9.50
CA ILE A 98 16.34 11.42 -10.84
C ILE A 98 16.08 12.70 -11.65
N ARG A 99 15.56 13.74 -11.01
CA ARG A 99 15.25 15.03 -11.66
C ARG A 99 16.48 15.84 -12.05
N GLU A 100 17.63 15.56 -11.48
CA GLU A 100 18.90 16.13 -11.97
C GLU A 100 19.19 15.68 -13.40
N GLU A 101 18.81 14.46 -13.77
CA GLU A 101 18.98 13.89 -15.10
C GLU A 101 17.75 14.12 -16.00
N ILE A 102 16.55 14.03 -15.43
CA ILE A 102 15.27 14.13 -16.16
C ILE A 102 14.37 15.17 -15.48
N PRO A 103 14.51 16.46 -15.83
CA PRO A 103 13.71 17.52 -15.23
C PRO A 103 12.22 17.25 -15.29
N GLY A 104 11.52 17.43 -14.17
CA GLY A 104 10.07 17.21 -14.07
C GLY A 104 9.61 15.75 -13.97
N TRP A 105 10.54 14.79 -13.94
CA TRP A 105 10.19 13.38 -13.78
C TRP A 105 9.38 13.13 -12.50
N THR A 106 8.38 12.26 -12.62
CA THR A 106 7.64 11.67 -11.50
C THR A 106 7.33 10.22 -11.85
N ILE A 107 7.23 9.37 -10.84
CA ILE A 107 6.83 7.96 -11.03
C ILE A 107 5.47 7.82 -11.72
N TRP A 108 4.59 8.81 -11.59
CA TRP A 108 3.23 8.79 -12.12
C TRP A 108 3.13 9.04 -13.63
N ARG A 109 4.16 9.60 -14.24
CA ARG A 109 4.16 10.04 -15.64
C ARG A 109 5.46 9.74 -16.38
N GLY A 110 6.55 9.52 -15.65
CA GLY A 110 7.85 9.24 -16.22
C GLY A 110 8.03 7.75 -16.55
N ALA A 111 8.89 7.47 -17.51
CA ALA A 111 9.34 6.09 -17.72
C ALA A 111 10.21 5.62 -16.55
N VAL A 112 10.15 4.32 -16.29
CA VAL A 112 10.98 3.62 -15.30
C VAL A 112 11.80 2.56 -16.05
N PRO A 113 13.05 2.86 -16.44
CA PRO A 113 13.86 1.90 -17.16
C PRO A 113 14.03 0.59 -16.36
N GLU A 114 13.83 -0.55 -17.01
CA GLU A 114 13.93 -1.89 -16.41
C GLU A 114 12.92 -2.16 -15.26
N GLY A 115 11.96 -1.27 -15.05
CA GLY A 115 10.92 -1.41 -14.04
C GLY A 115 9.53 -1.58 -14.62
N GLU A 116 8.52 -1.56 -13.74
CA GLU A 116 7.11 -1.63 -14.15
C GLU A 116 6.62 -0.29 -14.72
N THR A 117 5.73 -0.38 -15.68
CA THR A 117 4.87 0.72 -16.10
C THR A 117 3.70 0.89 -15.13
N ILE A 118 3.08 2.07 -15.14
CA ILE A 118 1.89 2.32 -14.31
C ILE A 118 0.71 1.41 -14.69
N ASP A 119 0.60 1.02 -15.97
CA ASP A 119 -0.46 0.14 -16.46
C ASP A 119 -0.26 -1.30 -15.95
N GLU A 120 0.99 -1.79 -15.85
CA GLU A 120 1.29 -3.08 -15.27
C GLU A 120 0.95 -3.10 -13.77
N VAL A 121 1.29 -2.04 -13.03
CA VAL A 121 0.91 -1.90 -11.62
C VAL A 121 -0.62 -1.84 -11.49
N ALA A 122 -1.31 -1.07 -12.32
CA ALA A 122 -2.76 -0.99 -12.31
C ALA A 122 -3.40 -2.36 -12.56
N ALA A 123 -2.93 -3.09 -13.56
CA ALA A 123 -3.46 -4.40 -13.93
C ALA A 123 -3.34 -5.43 -12.79
N ARG A 124 -2.20 -5.46 -12.03
CA ARG A 124 -2.08 -6.36 -10.89
C ARG A 124 -2.91 -5.92 -9.70
N VAL A 125 -3.04 -4.62 -9.47
CA VAL A 125 -3.90 -4.04 -8.41
C VAL A 125 -5.37 -4.32 -8.70
N ASP A 126 -5.82 -4.25 -9.95
CA ASP A 126 -7.22 -4.55 -10.33
C ASP A 126 -7.59 -6.01 -9.99
N ARG A 127 -6.64 -6.97 -10.05
CA ARG A 127 -6.88 -8.36 -9.60
C ARG A 127 -7.11 -8.42 -8.09
N VAL A 128 -6.33 -7.67 -7.30
CA VAL A 128 -6.54 -7.57 -5.85
C VAL A 128 -7.90 -6.94 -5.54
N ILE A 129 -8.26 -5.86 -6.24
CA ILE A 129 -9.57 -5.22 -6.05
C ILE A 129 -10.74 -6.18 -6.35
N ALA A 130 -10.60 -7.03 -7.37
CA ALA A 130 -11.61 -8.05 -7.66
C ALA A 130 -11.74 -9.08 -6.52
N GLU A 131 -10.63 -9.52 -5.92
CA GLU A 131 -10.60 -10.39 -4.75
C GLU A 131 -11.26 -9.72 -3.53
N LEU A 132 -10.91 -8.45 -3.26
CA LEU A 132 -11.49 -7.67 -2.15
C LEU A 132 -13.00 -7.49 -2.28
N ARG A 133 -13.49 -7.23 -3.49
CA ARG A 133 -14.93 -7.08 -3.76
C ARG A 133 -15.72 -8.39 -3.63
N ALA A 134 -15.03 -9.51 -3.79
CA ALA A 134 -15.64 -10.85 -3.59
C ALA A 134 -15.63 -11.31 -2.14
N ALA A 135 -14.85 -10.66 -1.26
CA ALA A 135 -14.77 -11.03 0.16
C ALA A 135 -16.11 -10.82 0.88
N GLN A 136 -16.43 -11.74 1.78
CA GLN A 136 -17.69 -11.73 2.55
C GLN A 136 -17.50 -11.09 3.93
N GLY A 137 -16.93 -9.87 3.97
CA GLY A 137 -16.66 -9.12 5.19
C GLY A 137 -15.45 -8.18 5.01
N ASP A 138 -15.04 -7.54 6.10
CA ASP A 138 -13.91 -6.60 6.09
C ASP A 138 -12.63 -7.28 5.63
N ALA A 139 -11.80 -6.51 4.92
CA ALA A 139 -10.47 -6.94 4.49
C ALA A 139 -9.37 -6.04 5.07
N LEU A 140 -8.18 -6.62 5.30
CA LEU A 140 -7.00 -5.92 5.79
C LEU A 140 -5.81 -6.19 4.87
N LEU A 141 -5.13 -5.14 4.43
CA LEU A 141 -3.97 -5.23 3.54
C LEU A 141 -2.75 -4.56 4.15
N PHE A 142 -1.61 -5.28 4.12
CA PHE A 142 -0.29 -4.71 4.42
C PHE A 142 0.54 -4.64 3.14
N ALA A 143 0.88 -3.41 2.71
CA ALA A 143 1.64 -3.21 1.48
C ALA A 143 2.49 -1.92 1.54
N HIS A 144 2.63 -1.22 0.41
CA HIS A 144 3.63 -0.16 0.23
C HIS A 144 3.01 1.13 -0.29
N GLY A 145 3.86 2.18 -0.34
CA GLY A 145 3.44 3.53 -0.62
C GLY A 145 2.73 3.70 -1.97
N HIS A 146 3.40 3.37 -3.08
CA HIS A 146 2.83 3.65 -4.40
C HIS A 146 1.75 2.63 -4.80
N VAL A 147 1.93 1.34 -4.50
CA VAL A 147 0.92 0.32 -4.84
C VAL A 147 -0.42 0.59 -4.14
N LEU A 148 -0.40 1.00 -2.85
CA LEU A 148 -1.65 1.33 -2.13
C LEU A 148 -2.32 2.61 -2.65
N ARG A 149 -1.54 3.58 -3.12
CA ARG A 149 -2.07 4.81 -3.74
C ARG A 149 -2.71 4.50 -5.10
N VAL A 150 -2.11 3.61 -5.89
CA VAL A 150 -2.71 3.10 -7.13
C VAL A 150 -3.99 2.32 -6.80
N LEU A 151 -3.97 1.45 -5.78
CA LEU A 151 -5.14 0.68 -5.35
C LEU A 151 -6.30 1.61 -4.96
N ALA A 152 -6.03 2.65 -4.19
CA ALA A 152 -7.04 3.62 -3.80
C ALA A 152 -7.64 4.35 -5.02
N ALA A 153 -6.80 4.80 -5.97
CA ALA A 153 -7.28 5.42 -7.20
C ALA A 153 -8.20 4.47 -7.99
N ARG A 154 -7.75 3.22 -8.21
CA ARG A 154 -8.52 2.21 -8.95
C ARG A 154 -9.80 1.78 -8.24
N TRP A 155 -9.78 1.70 -6.89
CA TRP A 155 -10.98 1.45 -6.10
C TRP A 155 -12.07 2.49 -6.35
N LEU A 156 -11.67 3.77 -6.40
CA LEU A 156 -12.54 4.92 -6.66
C LEU A 156 -12.97 5.05 -8.15
N GLY A 157 -12.53 4.15 -9.03
CA GLY A 157 -12.84 4.22 -10.47
C GLY A 157 -12.02 5.28 -11.22
N LEU A 158 -10.93 5.76 -10.61
CA LEU A 158 -10.03 6.75 -11.23
C LEU A 158 -8.91 6.05 -12.02
N GLU A 159 -8.26 6.81 -12.91
CA GLU A 159 -7.03 6.37 -13.55
C GLU A 159 -5.90 6.18 -12.50
N ALA A 160 -5.00 5.23 -12.73
CA ALA A 160 -3.92 4.91 -11.80
C ALA A 160 -3.04 6.12 -11.44
N GLN A 161 -2.86 7.04 -12.39
CA GLN A 161 -2.13 8.30 -12.21
C GLN A 161 -2.71 9.21 -11.12
N ALA A 162 -4.01 9.06 -10.81
CA ALA A 162 -4.65 9.80 -9.72
C ALA A 162 -4.07 9.43 -8.34
N GLY A 163 -3.38 8.30 -8.22
CA GLY A 163 -2.59 7.98 -7.03
C GLY A 163 -1.57 9.06 -6.64
N ALA A 164 -1.16 9.90 -7.60
CA ALA A 164 -0.33 11.08 -7.33
C ALA A 164 -0.94 12.06 -6.31
N LEU A 165 -2.27 12.10 -6.21
CA LEU A 165 -3.02 13.01 -5.35
C LEU A 165 -3.13 12.53 -3.90
N PHE A 166 -2.78 11.29 -3.62
CA PHE A 166 -2.93 10.68 -2.31
C PHE A 166 -1.59 10.57 -1.59
N ALA A 167 -1.29 11.45 -0.63
CA ALA A 167 -0.14 11.27 0.25
C ALA A 167 -0.36 10.04 1.15
N LEU A 168 0.69 9.26 1.42
CA LEU A 168 0.60 8.08 2.28
C LEU A 168 1.90 7.87 3.03
N ASP A 169 1.88 8.06 4.33
CA ASP A 169 3.04 7.92 5.22
C ASP A 169 3.22 6.47 5.72
N PRO A 170 4.43 6.08 6.17
CA PRO A 170 4.64 4.76 6.78
C PRO A 170 3.75 4.52 8.00
N ALA A 171 3.27 3.29 8.15
CA ALA A 171 2.45 2.83 9.27
C ALA A 171 1.15 3.63 9.50
N THR A 172 0.60 4.21 8.45
CA THR A 172 -0.72 4.85 8.51
C THR A 172 -1.82 3.89 8.14
N LEU A 173 -3.03 4.16 8.64
CA LEU A 173 -4.26 3.47 8.31
C LEU A 173 -5.05 4.29 7.28
N SER A 174 -5.59 3.59 6.31
CA SER A 174 -6.58 4.13 5.38
C SER A 174 -7.73 3.14 5.24
N THR A 175 -8.93 3.61 4.98
CA THR A 175 -10.11 2.77 4.83
C THR A 175 -10.85 3.14 3.55
N LEU A 176 -11.04 2.15 2.70
CA LEU A 176 -11.90 2.19 1.54
C LEU A 176 -13.22 1.48 1.86
N GLY A 177 -14.29 1.84 1.20
CA GLY A 177 -15.59 1.22 1.45
C GLY A 177 -16.61 1.70 0.44
N TYR A 178 -17.87 1.67 0.85
CA TYR A 178 -18.98 2.08 -0.01
C TYR A 178 -19.90 3.08 0.70
N GLU A 179 -20.39 4.03 -0.06
CA GLU A 179 -21.60 4.77 0.29
C GLU A 179 -22.73 4.29 -0.63
N ARG A 180 -23.61 3.46 -0.09
CA ARG A 180 -24.55 2.65 -0.88
C ARG A 180 -23.77 1.77 -1.88
N GLU A 181 -23.98 1.96 -3.18
CA GLU A 181 -23.27 1.26 -4.27
C GLU A 181 -22.02 2.00 -4.78
N THR A 182 -21.76 3.21 -4.27
CA THR A 182 -20.62 4.01 -4.72
C THR A 182 -19.38 3.67 -3.90
N ALA A 183 -18.30 3.28 -4.59
CA ALA A 183 -16.99 3.10 -3.96
C ALA A 183 -16.44 4.43 -3.47
N VAL A 184 -16.08 4.51 -2.18
CA VAL A 184 -15.60 5.74 -1.53
C VAL A 184 -14.33 5.49 -0.72
N MET A 185 -13.64 6.56 -0.39
CA MET A 185 -12.60 6.61 0.62
C MET A 185 -13.21 7.11 1.92
N ARG A 186 -13.19 6.26 2.97
CA ARG A 186 -13.74 6.59 4.29
C ARG A 186 -12.73 7.31 5.16
N LEU A 187 -11.46 6.92 5.03
CA LEU A 187 -10.33 7.43 5.80
C LEU A 187 -9.09 7.37 4.95
N TRP A 188 -8.20 8.36 5.05
CA TRP A 188 -6.92 8.33 4.35
C TRP A 188 -5.77 8.85 5.20
N ASN A 189 -4.66 8.08 5.25
CA ASN A 189 -3.37 8.46 5.83
C ASN A 189 -3.46 8.85 7.32
N GLN A 190 -4.26 8.13 8.11
CA GLN A 190 -4.36 8.37 9.55
C GLN A 190 -3.15 7.80 10.28
N LEU A 191 -2.46 8.64 11.04
CA LEU A 191 -1.44 8.24 12.01
C LEU A 191 -2.09 7.48 13.18
N VAL A 192 -1.39 6.47 13.70
CA VAL A 192 -1.81 5.62 14.82
C VAL A 192 -0.89 5.76 16.02
#